data_6492bb99e313fdb4b8eb5af71ad7f8f3
#
_entry.id   6492bb99e313fdb4b8eb5af71ad7f8f3
#
_cell.length_a   1.000
_cell.length_b   1.000
_cell.length_c   1.000
_cell.angle_alpha   90.00
_cell.angle_beta   90.00
_cell.angle_gamma   90.00
#
_symmetry.space_group_name_H-M   'P 1'
#
loop_
_entity.id
_entity.type
_entity.pdbx_description
1 polymer ?
#
loop_
_entity_poly.entity_id
_entity_poly.type
_entity_poly.pdbx_seq_one_letter_code
_entity_poly.pdbx_strand_id
1 'polypeptide(L)'
;RSAGVEEKVPMCGIPFHAANSYIQRLVKKGYKVAICEQLEDPSSAKGLVDRGIIKIITPGTYMDATMDAKSTNYMASCDVSSFEITVIYCELSTGELKYQTLQRSLVALQKALLEQNVSELVCPMTMDKKWMAALEEMDTMLISKHKKANIDSEDLPLLNGIESESLKEAFALLMAYLKDTQKQRIDHFLPIESMDKDKVLVMDYETKNHLELVSSQSSNAKAESLWSFMDKCQSAMGSRMLKRWIEYPLIDAEKISKRQAAVKDLKENFMLRENLKEHLVYVYD
;
A
#
# COMPACT_ATOMS: atom_id res chain seq x y z
N ARG A 1 12.51 -35.51 2.59
CA ARG A 1 11.57 -36.32 3.39
C ARG A 1 10.43 -36.79 2.48
N SER A 2 9.97 -37.99 2.60
CA SER A 2 8.77 -38.50 1.92
C SER A 2 7.55 -38.01 2.71
N ALA A 3 6.73 -37.15 2.12
CA ALA A 3 5.46 -36.69 2.70
C ALA A 3 4.28 -37.53 2.22
N GLY A 4 4.44 -38.89 2.19
CA GLY A 4 3.40 -39.77 1.68
C GLY A 4 3.25 -39.78 0.15
N VAL A 5 4.21 -39.20 -0.58
CA VAL A 5 4.25 -39.15 -2.05
C VAL A 5 5.45 -39.98 -2.51
N GLU A 6 5.33 -40.69 -3.64
CA GLU A 6 6.40 -41.52 -4.18
C GLU A 6 7.67 -40.72 -4.54
N GLU A 7 7.55 -39.47 -4.90
CA GLU A 7 8.66 -38.56 -5.19
C GLU A 7 9.08 -37.71 -3.97
N LYS A 8 10.39 -37.55 -3.78
CA LYS A 8 10.94 -36.70 -2.72
C LYS A 8 10.73 -35.23 -3.06
N VAL A 9 9.99 -34.52 -2.22
CA VAL A 9 9.77 -33.08 -2.35
C VAL A 9 10.83 -32.31 -1.55
N PRO A 10 11.42 -31.22 -2.13
CA PRO A 10 12.32 -30.34 -1.38
C PRO A 10 11.58 -29.75 -0.17
N MET A 11 12.18 -29.88 1.01
CA MET A 11 11.61 -29.32 2.24
C MET A 11 12.69 -28.56 2.99
N CYS A 12 12.34 -27.38 3.50
CA CYS A 12 13.17 -26.58 4.37
C CYS A 12 12.44 -26.34 5.69
N GLY A 13 13.16 -26.43 6.79
CA GLY A 13 12.62 -26.10 8.12
C GLY A 13 13.31 -24.84 8.65
N ILE A 14 12.52 -23.93 9.16
CA ILE A 14 12.98 -22.70 9.84
C ILE A 14 12.39 -22.63 11.24
N PRO A 15 13.07 -22.00 12.22
CA PRO A 15 12.47 -21.73 13.52
C PRO A 15 11.27 -20.81 13.39
N PHE A 16 10.20 -21.05 14.16
CA PHE A 16 8.96 -20.26 14.10
C PHE A 16 9.22 -18.75 14.27
N HIS A 17 10.05 -18.38 15.27
CA HIS A 17 10.40 -16.97 15.53
C HIS A 17 11.16 -16.29 14.37
N ALA A 18 11.78 -17.04 13.47
CA ALA A 18 12.47 -16.50 12.31
C ALA A 18 11.57 -16.38 11.07
N ALA A 19 10.32 -16.88 11.12
CA ALA A 19 9.42 -16.93 9.97
C ALA A 19 9.23 -15.55 9.32
N ASN A 20 8.98 -14.50 10.11
CA ASN A 20 8.76 -13.14 9.60
C ASN A 20 9.94 -12.63 8.77
N SER A 21 11.18 -12.86 9.22
CA SER A 21 12.35 -12.40 8.46
C SER A 21 12.51 -13.10 7.10
N TYR A 22 12.14 -14.39 7.02
CA TYR A 22 12.13 -15.11 5.76
C TYR A 22 10.98 -14.68 4.85
N ILE A 23 9.79 -14.47 5.40
CA ILE A 23 8.63 -13.93 4.67
C ILE A 23 9.02 -12.58 4.05
N GLN A 24 9.58 -11.67 4.83
CA GLN A 24 10.04 -10.36 4.35
C GLN A 24 10.99 -10.48 3.17
N ARG A 25 11.98 -11.36 3.27
CA ARG A 25 12.97 -11.56 2.20
C ARG A 25 12.36 -12.14 0.92
N LEU A 26 11.36 -13.01 1.05
CA LEU A 26 10.64 -13.58 -0.09
C LEU A 26 9.74 -12.54 -0.75
N VAL A 27 8.97 -11.82 0.06
CA VAL A 27 8.06 -10.78 -0.42
C VAL A 27 8.82 -9.64 -1.10
N LYS A 28 9.95 -9.19 -0.55
CA LYS A 28 10.84 -8.20 -1.21
C LYS A 28 11.38 -8.66 -2.56
N LYS A 29 11.41 -9.96 -2.82
CA LYS A 29 11.76 -10.55 -4.12
C LYS A 29 10.55 -10.78 -5.03
N GLY A 30 9.37 -10.25 -4.67
CA GLY A 30 8.14 -10.38 -5.45
C GLY A 30 7.39 -11.71 -5.28
N TYR A 31 7.79 -12.58 -4.35
CA TYR A 31 7.08 -13.84 -4.12
C TYR A 31 5.84 -13.64 -3.25
N LYS A 32 4.79 -14.45 -3.52
CA LYS A 32 3.63 -14.62 -2.64
C LYS A 32 3.88 -15.76 -1.67
N VAL A 33 3.58 -15.54 -0.40
CA VAL A 33 3.82 -16.51 0.68
C VAL A 33 2.50 -16.90 1.31
N ALA A 34 2.09 -18.17 1.18
CA ALA A 34 0.91 -18.70 1.84
C ALA A 34 1.27 -19.22 3.24
N ILE A 35 0.56 -18.73 4.25
CA ILE A 35 0.65 -19.23 5.62
C ILE A 35 -0.42 -20.32 5.79
N CYS A 36 0.04 -21.51 6.14
CA CYS A 36 -0.82 -22.66 6.37
C CYS A 36 -0.67 -23.10 7.82
N GLU A 37 -1.77 -23.15 8.55
CA GLU A 37 -1.81 -23.57 9.95
C GLU A 37 -2.73 -24.77 10.17
N GLN A 38 -2.63 -25.36 11.35
CA GLN A 38 -3.53 -26.43 11.78
C GLN A 38 -4.86 -25.77 12.18
N LEU A 39 -5.97 -26.29 11.64
CA LEU A 39 -7.32 -25.78 11.89
C LEU A 39 -8.00 -26.41 13.10
N GLU A 40 -7.43 -27.51 13.64
CA GLU A 40 -7.95 -28.23 14.79
C GLU A 40 -6.84 -28.57 15.80
N ASP A 41 -7.23 -28.79 17.05
CA ASP A 41 -6.29 -29.18 18.10
C ASP A 41 -5.74 -30.60 17.83
N PRO A 42 -4.41 -30.79 17.77
CA PRO A 42 -3.79 -32.10 17.58
C PRO A 42 -4.24 -33.18 18.58
N SER A 43 -4.66 -32.76 19.79
CA SER A 43 -5.13 -33.67 20.84
C SER A 43 -6.54 -34.26 20.57
N SER A 44 -7.34 -33.57 19.73
CA SER A 44 -8.70 -33.99 19.36
C SER A 44 -8.78 -34.67 18.01
N ALA A 45 -7.72 -34.63 17.21
CA ALA A 45 -7.70 -35.19 15.86
C ALA A 45 -7.61 -36.72 15.85
N LYS A 46 -8.53 -37.36 15.14
CA LYS A 46 -8.48 -38.80 14.87
C LYS A 46 -7.71 -39.08 13.57
N GLY A 47 -6.39 -38.82 13.57
CA GLY A 47 -5.56 -39.04 12.38
C GLY A 47 -4.67 -37.85 12.05
N LEU A 48 -4.54 -37.50 10.73
CA LEU A 48 -3.82 -36.31 10.29
C LEU A 48 -4.65 -35.06 10.62
N VAL A 49 -4.02 -34.13 11.32
CA VAL A 49 -4.62 -32.81 11.65
C VAL A 49 -4.93 -32.06 10.39
N ASP A 50 -6.13 -31.50 10.29
CA ASP A 50 -6.55 -30.65 9.18
C ASP A 50 -5.76 -29.35 9.15
N ARG A 51 -5.34 -28.94 7.94
CA ARG A 51 -4.54 -27.75 7.71
C ARG A 51 -5.14 -26.90 6.62
N GLY A 52 -5.15 -25.59 6.82
CA GLY A 52 -5.67 -24.65 5.84
C GLY A 52 -4.81 -23.42 5.69
N ILE A 53 -4.91 -22.79 4.52
CA ILE A 53 -4.29 -21.49 4.27
C ILE A 53 -5.12 -20.44 5.00
N ILE A 54 -4.51 -19.80 6.00
CA ILE A 54 -5.13 -18.76 6.81
C ILE A 54 -4.84 -17.35 6.29
N LYS A 55 -3.75 -17.18 5.52
CA LYS A 55 -3.35 -15.89 4.95
C LYS A 55 -2.40 -16.09 3.77
N ILE A 56 -2.51 -15.24 2.77
CA ILE A 56 -1.53 -15.12 1.69
C ILE A 56 -0.90 -13.74 1.78
N ILE A 57 0.40 -13.70 2.00
CA ILE A 57 1.18 -12.47 2.10
C ILE A 57 1.82 -12.18 0.74
N THR A 58 1.58 -10.97 0.24
CA THR A 58 2.09 -10.48 -1.05
C THR A 58 2.82 -9.16 -0.83
N PRO A 59 3.58 -8.62 -1.79
CA PRO A 59 4.20 -7.31 -1.66
C PRO A 59 3.25 -6.21 -1.21
N GLY A 60 2.04 -6.14 -1.77
CA GLY A 60 1.04 -5.13 -1.43
C GLY A 60 0.28 -5.39 -0.12
N THR A 61 0.24 -6.65 0.34
CA THR A 61 -0.44 -7.01 1.61
C THR A 61 0.53 -7.25 2.77
N TYR A 62 1.82 -7.05 2.55
CA TYR A 62 2.82 -7.23 3.60
C TYR A 62 2.78 -6.06 4.59
N MET A 63 2.49 -6.40 5.84
CA MET A 63 2.53 -5.50 6.99
C MET A 63 3.45 -6.11 8.03
N ASP A 64 4.56 -5.46 8.32
CA ASP A 64 5.49 -5.90 9.36
C ASP A 64 5.92 -4.72 10.22
N ALA A 65 5.96 -4.92 11.51
CA ALA A 65 6.50 -3.96 12.48
C ALA A 65 7.98 -3.61 12.25
N THR A 66 8.70 -4.42 11.44
CA THR A 66 10.10 -4.17 11.05
C THR A 66 10.23 -3.42 9.72
N MET A 67 9.13 -3.23 8.94
CA MET A 67 9.14 -2.25 7.86
C MET A 67 9.38 -0.88 8.47
N ASP A 68 10.11 -0.04 7.75
CA ASP A 68 10.19 1.36 8.10
C ASP A 68 8.75 1.90 8.20
N ALA A 69 8.23 2.01 9.43
CA ALA A 69 6.87 2.47 9.70
C ALA A 69 6.58 3.85 9.07
N LYS A 70 7.64 4.54 8.62
CA LYS A 70 7.59 5.81 7.90
C LYS A 70 7.37 5.66 6.39
N SER A 71 7.46 4.43 5.83
CA SER A 71 7.20 4.18 4.42
C SER A 71 5.75 3.75 4.20
N THR A 72 5.11 4.28 3.14
CA THR A 72 3.80 3.83 2.66
C THR A 72 4.00 2.61 1.76
N ASN A 73 3.11 1.62 1.87
CA ASN A 73 3.10 0.44 1.03
C ASN A 73 1.77 0.35 0.27
N TYR A 74 1.69 1.03 -0.87
CA TYR A 74 0.47 1.01 -1.66
C TYR A 74 0.34 -0.25 -2.51
N MET A 75 -0.82 -0.89 -2.37
CA MET A 75 -1.40 -1.78 -3.37
C MET A 75 -2.33 -0.96 -4.26
N ALA A 76 -2.45 -1.32 -5.53
CA ALA A 76 -3.41 -0.69 -6.42
C ALA A 76 -4.30 -1.73 -7.12
N SER A 77 -5.48 -1.31 -7.51
CA SER A 77 -6.33 -2.00 -8.48
C SER A 77 -6.71 -1.04 -9.59
N CYS A 78 -6.98 -1.55 -10.77
CA CYS A 78 -7.42 -0.69 -11.87
C CYS A 78 -8.55 -1.31 -12.67
N ASP A 79 -9.40 -0.43 -13.19
CA ASP A 79 -10.34 -0.72 -14.26
C ASP A 79 -10.00 0.12 -15.49
N VAL A 80 -10.01 -0.53 -16.66
CA VAL A 80 -9.70 0.11 -17.94
C VAL A 80 -10.99 0.09 -18.77
N SER A 81 -11.73 1.19 -18.71
CA SER A 81 -12.92 1.39 -19.52
C SER A 81 -12.59 1.81 -20.96
N SER A 82 -13.62 2.04 -21.78
CA SER A 82 -13.43 2.52 -23.16
C SER A 82 -12.88 3.95 -23.23
N PHE A 83 -13.07 4.76 -22.19
CA PHE A 83 -12.79 6.20 -22.20
C PHE A 83 -11.71 6.61 -21.21
N GLU A 84 -11.61 5.93 -20.09
CA GLU A 84 -10.77 6.30 -18.96
C GLU A 84 -10.22 5.08 -18.24
N ILE A 85 -9.27 5.32 -17.35
CA ILE A 85 -8.74 4.35 -16.42
C ILE A 85 -9.03 4.87 -15.01
N THR A 86 -9.66 4.06 -14.18
CA THR A 86 -9.75 4.32 -12.76
C THR A 86 -8.75 3.46 -12.01
N VAL A 87 -7.92 4.08 -11.18
CA VAL A 87 -6.96 3.41 -10.32
C VAL A 87 -7.34 3.69 -8.88
N ILE A 88 -7.44 2.64 -8.07
CA ILE A 88 -7.62 2.72 -6.62
C ILE A 88 -6.31 2.32 -5.97
N TYR A 89 -5.86 3.13 -5.03
CA TYR A 89 -4.71 2.87 -4.17
C TYR A 89 -5.22 2.51 -2.78
N CYS A 90 -4.68 1.45 -2.23
CA CYS A 90 -5.00 0.97 -0.90
C CYS A 90 -3.72 0.85 -0.08
N GLU A 91 -3.70 1.47 1.08
CA GLU A 91 -2.72 1.16 2.11
C GLU A 91 -3.38 0.30 3.20
N LEU A 92 -3.01 -0.97 3.24
CA LEU A 92 -3.69 -1.96 4.09
C LEU A 92 -3.45 -1.72 5.57
N SER A 93 -2.32 -1.13 5.97
CA SER A 93 -1.99 -0.88 7.37
C SER A 93 -2.83 0.23 8.01
N THR A 94 -3.18 1.25 7.24
CA THR A 94 -3.94 2.41 7.72
C THR A 94 -5.41 2.36 7.31
N GLY A 95 -5.77 1.47 6.40
CA GLY A 95 -7.10 1.41 5.80
C GLY A 95 -7.37 2.55 4.82
N GLU A 96 -6.36 3.31 4.41
CA GLU A 96 -6.53 4.42 3.47
C GLU A 96 -6.88 3.92 2.07
N LEU A 97 -7.96 4.45 1.51
CA LEU A 97 -8.39 4.20 0.14
C LEU A 97 -8.43 5.52 -0.64
N LYS A 98 -7.72 5.55 -1.75
CA LYS A 98 -7.69 6.70 -2.66
C LYS A 98 -7.96 6.28 -4.09
N TYR A 99 -8.53 7.16 -4.89
CA TYR A 99 -8.68 6.90 -6.32
C TYR A 99 -8.27 8.10 -7.16
N GLN A 100 -7.91 7.81 -8.39
CA GLN A 100 -7.77 8.81 -9.47
C GLN A 100 -8.30 8.24 -10.78
N THR A 101 -8.82 9.15 -11.59
CA THR A 101 -9.24 8.85 -12.97
C THR A 101 -8.20 9.43 -13.92
N LEU A 102 -7.77 8.60 -14.89
CA LEU A 102 -6.74 8.94 -15.86
C LEU A 102 -7.32 8.87 -17.28
N GLN A 103 -6.72 9.61 -18.20
CA GLN A 103 -6.95 9.37 -19.61
C GLN A 103 -6.58 7.93 -19.96
N ARG A 104 -7.32 7.32 -20.92
CA ARG A 104 -7.06 5.95 -21.38
C ARG A 104 -5.73 5.86 -22.13
N SER A 105 -4.65 5.85 -21.38
CA SER A 105 -3.26 5.77 -21.86
C SER A 105 -2.44 4.86 -20.97
N LEU A 106 -1.75 3.89 -21.56
CA LEU A 106 -0.85 3.01 -20.84
C LEU A 106 0.26 3.79 -20.13
N VAL A 107 0.82 4.80 -20.79
CA VAL A 107 1.86 5.68 -20.21
C VAL A 107 1.33 6.45 -19.00
N ALA A 108 0.06 6.92 -19.07
CA ALA A 108 -0.56 7.59 -17.92
C ALA A 108 -0.73 6.63 -16.72
N LEU A 109 -1.11 5.38 -16.97
CA LEU A 109 -1.22 4.35 -15.93
C LEU A 109 0.15 4.04 -15.32
N GLN A 110 1.15 3.74 -16.16
CA GLN A 110 2.52 3.45 -15.71
C GLN A 110 3.09 4.59 -14.84
N LYS A 111 2.93 5.83 -15.31
CA LYS A 111 3.37 7.02 -14.57
C LYS A 111 2.67 7.14 -13.22
N ALA A 112 1.37 6.96 -13.16
CA ALA A 112 0.58 7.05 -11.93
C ALA A 112 0.99 5.96 -10.90
N LEU A 113 1.27 4.74 -11.35
CA LEU A 113 1.73 3.66 -10.48
C LEU A 113 3.13 3.92 -9.91
N LEU A 114 4.04 4.44 -10.74
CA LEU A 114 5.40 4.83 -10.30
C LEU A 114 5.36 6.00 -9.31
N GLU A 115 4.56 7.03 -9.59
CA GLU A 115 4.41 8.20 -8.72
C GLU A 115 3.96 7.84 -7.30
N GLN A 116 3.16 6.78 -7.15
CA GLN A 116 2.68 6.30 -5.85
C GLN A 116 3.54 5.18 -5.25
N ASN A 117 4.64 4.79 -5.89
CA ASN A 117 5.48 3.65 -5.47
C ASN A 117 4.65 2.39 -5.17
N VAL A 118 3.76 2.05 -6.09
CA VAL A 118 2.88 0.87 -5.93
C VAL A 118 3.73 -0.39 -5.90
N SER A 119 3.57 -1.20 -4.86
CA SER A 119 4.29 -2.47 -4.69
C SER A 119 3.58 -3.64 -5.37
N GLU A 120 2.28 -3.53 -5.57
CA GLU A 120 1.46 -4.56 -6.22
C GLU A 120 0.26 -3.93 -6.94
N LEU A 121 0.07 -4.32 -8.21
CA LEU A 121 -1.10 -3.95 -9.00
C LEU A 121 -1.99 -5.17 -9.22
N VAL A 122 -3.25 -5.06 -8.83
CA VAL A 122 -4.28 -6.07 -9.10
C VAL A 122 -4.99 -5.70 -10.40
N CYS A 123 -4.89 -6.58 -11.39
CA CYS A 123 -5.51 -6.43 -12.70
C CYS A 123 -6.66 -7.40 -12.90
N PRO A 124 -7.73 -7.03 -13.64
CA PRO A 124 -8.77 -7.97 -14.01
C PRO A 124 -8.23 -9.05 -14.96
N MET A 125 -8.72 -10.28 -14.83
CA MET A 125 -8.37 -11.40 -15.73
C MET A 125 -8.62 -11.08 -17.21
N THR A 126 -9.51 -10.14 -17.49
CA THR A 126 -9.94 -9.70 -18.83
C THR A 126 -9.07 -8.60 -19.43
N MET A 127 -8.03 -8.12 -18.71
CA MET A 127 -7.15 -7.06 -19.19
C MET A 127 -6.48 -7.46 -20.50
N ASP A 128 -6.36 -6.51 -21.43
CA ASP A 128 -5.71 -6.71 -22.73
C ASP A 128 -4.26 -7.21 -22.58
N LYS A 129 -3.88 -8.18 -23.42
CA LYS A 129 -2.55 -8.81 -23.33
C LYS A 129 -1.39 -7.84 -23.56
N LYS A 130 -1.58 -6.81 -24.42
CA LYS A 130 -0.53 -5.80 -24.67
C LYS A 130 -0.31 -4.92 -23.44
N TRP A 131 -1.39 -4.55 -22.76
CA TRP A 131 -1.31 -3.78 -21.52
C TRP A 131 -0.63 -4.60 -20.41
N MET A 132 -1.01 -5.88 -20.30
CA MET A 132 -0.37 -6.77 -19.34
C MET A 132 1.12 -6.91 -19.56
N ALA A 133 1.55 -7.18 -20.81
CA ALA A 133 2.97 -7.32 -21.12
C ALA A 133 3.77 -6.05 -20.77
N ALA A 134 3.23 -4.88 -21.14
CA ALA A 134 3.91 -3.60 -20.85
C ALA A 134 3.93 -3.22 -19.36
N LEU A 135 2.98 -3.69 -18.56
CA LEU A 135 3.01 -3.53 -17.10
C LEU A 135 3.99 -4.51 -16.46
N GLU A 136 4.05 -5.76 -16.93
CA GLU A 136 5.00 -6.77 -16.46
C GLU A 136 6.47 -6.38 -16.80
N GLU A 137 6.71 -5.66 -17.90
CA GLU A 137 8.04 -5.14 -18.27
C GLU A 137 8.57 -4.06 -17.31
N MET A 138 7.73 -3.42 -16.51
CA MET A 138 8.18 -2.37 -15.56
C MET A 138 9.08 -2.92 -14.45
N ASP A 139 8.94 -4.19 -14.07
CA ASP A 139 9.71 -4.89 -13.01
C ASP A 139 9.84 -4.12 -11.67
N THR A 140 8.97 -3.14 -11.45
CA THR A 140 8.97 -2.28 -10.25
C THR A 140 7.95 -2.73 -9.21
N MET A 141 6.98 -3.54 -9.62
CA MET A 141 5.87 -3.99 -8.78
C MET A 141 5.42 -5.39 -9.18
N LEU A 142 4.74 -6.07 -8.27
CA LEU A 142 4.09 -7.34 -8.58
C LEU A 142 2.78 -7.10 -9.33
N ILE A 143 2.56 -7.82 -10.43
CA ILE A 143 1.28 -7.84 -11.14
C ILE A 143 0.49 -9.07 -10.72
N SER A 144 -0.70 -8.86 -10.17
CA SER A 144 -1.60 -9.91 -9.71
C SER A 144 -2.89 -9.90 -10.52
N LYS A 145 -3.24 -11.03 -11.15
CA LYS A 145 -4.49 -11.17 -11.90
C LYS A 145 -5.56 -11.75 -10.98
N HIS A 146 -6.72 -11.13 -10.95
CA HIS A 146 -7.82 -11.61 -10.14
C HIS A 146 -9.17 -11.47 -10.87
N LYS A 147 -10.17 -12.23 -10.40
CA LYS A 147 -11.55 -12.10 -10.87
C LYS A 147 -12.26 -11.05 -10.03
N LYS A 148 -13.11 -10.27 -10.68
CA LYS A 148 -14.03 -9.38 -9.96
C LYS A 148 -15.09 -10.21 -9.24
N ALA A 149 -15.55 -9.73 -8.11
CA ALA A 149 -16.68 -10.26 -7.38
C ALA A 149 -17.71 -9.15 -7.15
N ASN A 150 -18.91 -9.48 -6.74
CA ASN A 150 -19.88 -8.47 -6.33
C ASN A 150 -19.37 -7.77 -5.06
N ILE A 151 -19.64 -6.47 -4.98
CA ILE A 151 -19.35 -5.67 -3.78
C ILE A 151 -20.35 -6.10 -2.71
N ASP A 152 -19.87 -6.45 -1.53
CA ASP A 152 -20.74 -6.78 -0.42
C ASP A 152 -21.47 -5.51 0.07
N SER A 153 -22.69 -5.69 0.58
CA SER A 153 -23.50 -4.56 1.10
C SER A 153 -22.79 -3.77 2.21
N GLU A 154 -21.93 -4.43 2.95
CA GLU A 154 -21.15 -3.85 4.05
C GLU A 154 -19.99 -2.99 3.58
N ASP A 155 -19.49 -3.22 2.36
CA ASP A 155 -18.38 -2.46 1.75
C ASP A 155 -18.90 -1.25 0.93
N LEU A 156 -20.21 -1.20 0.61
CA LEU A 156 -20.82 -0.09 -0.13
C LEU A 156 -20.60 1.30 0.50
N PRO A 157 -20.67 1.47 1.82
CA PRO A 157 -20.41 2.77 2.46
C PRO A 157 -19.01 3.31 2.18
N LEU A 158 -18.02 2.44 1.90
CA LEU A 158 -16.66 2.84 1.58
C LEU A 158 -16.55 3.61 0.25
N LEU A 159 -17.51 3.41 -0.66
CA LEU A 159 -17.59 4.16 -1.93
C LEU A 159 -18.01 5.62 -1.74
N ASN A 160 -18.42 6.03 -0.53
CA ASN A 160 -18.75 7.42 -0.17
C ASN A 160 -19.76 8.08 -1.12
N GLY A 161 -20.74 7.30 -1.61
CA GLY A 161 -21.77 7.78 -2.53
C GLY A 161 -21.30 8.07 -3.97
N ILE A 162 -20.10 7.68 -4.33
CA ILE A 162 -19.59 7.86 -5.71
C ILE A 162 -20.23 6.83 -6.64
N GLU A 163 -20.87 7.29 -7.71
CA GLU A 163 -21.64 6.44 -8.63
C GLU A 163 -20.86 5.98 -9.89
N SER A 164 -19.55 6.34 -10.03
CA SER A 164 -18.74 5.95 -11.17
C SER A 164 -18.66 4.42 -11.31
N GLU A 165 -19.08 3.90 -12.46
CA GLU A 165 -19.04 2.46 -12.75
C GLU A 165 -17.61 1.92 -12.78
N SER A 166 -16.69 2.65 -13.42
CA SER A 166 -15.27 2.28 -13.47
C SER A 166 -14.64 2.23 -12.07
N LEU A 167 -15.06 3.11 -11.16
CA LEU A 167 -14.63 3.07 -9.76
C LEU A 167 -15.17 1.83 -9.04
N LYS A 168 -16.45 1.51 -9.22
CA LYS A 168 -17.06 0.32 -8.62
C LYS A 168 -16.38 -0.97 -9.10
N GLU A 169 -16.05 -1.04 -10.38
CA GLU A 169 -15.35 -2.17 -10.97
C GLU A 169 -13.93 -2.36 -10.40
N ALA A 170 -13.15 -1.27 -10.30
CA ALA A 170 -11.83 -1.29 -9.69
C ALA A 170 -11.92 -1.64 -8.19
N PHE A 171 -12.92 -1.13 -7.49
CA PHE A 171 -13.17 -1.41 -6.07
C PHE A 171 -13.56 -2.88 -5.84
N ALA A 172 -14.48 -3.41 -6.64
CA ALA A 172 -14.90 -4.80 -6.60
C ALA A 172 -13.70 -5.76 -6.77
N LEU A 173 -12.81 -5.43 -7.71
CA LEU A 173 -11.59 -6.19 -7.96
C LEU A 173 -10.65 -6.17 -6.74
N LEU A 174 -10.43 -4.99 -6.15
CA LEU A 174 -9.59 -4.82 -4.96
C LEU A 174 -10.12 -5.64 -3.79
N MET A 175 -11.41 -5.47 -3.46
CA MET A 175 -12.03 -6.15 -2.32
C MET A 175 -12.05 -7.67 -2.51
N ALA A 176 -12.33 -8.17 -3.72
CA ALA A 176 -12.25 -9.59 -4.02
C ALA A 176 -10.84 -10.16 -3.79
N TYR A 177 -9.82 -9.44 -4.25
CA TYR A 177 -8.43 -9.84 -4.04
C TYR A 177 -8.03 -9.84 -2.57
N LEU A 178 -8.40 -8.81 -1.82
CA LEU A 178 -8.12 -8.71 -0.39
C LEU A 178 -8.80 -9.81 0.42
N LYS A 179 -10.07 -10.14 0.12
CA LYS A 179 -10.77 -11.27 0.76
C LYS A 179 -10.06 -12.59 0.52
N ASP A 180 -9.61 -12.82 -0.71
CA ASP A 180 -8.92 -14.05 -1.06
C ASP A 180 -7.53 -14.17 -0.43
N THR A 181 -6.83 -13.07 -0.24
CA THR A 181 -5.48 -13.07 0.32
C THR A 181 -5.47 -13.04 1.84
N GLN A 182 -6.32 -12.23 2.46
CA GLN A 182 -6.34 -12.09 3.93
C GLN A 182 -7.18 -13.17 4.62
N LYS A 183 -8.10 -13.84 3.88
CA LYS A 183 -9.00 -14.90 4.41
C LYS A 183 -9.87 -14.46 5.59
N GLN A 184 -9.86 -13.20 5.91
CA GLN A 184 -10.65 -12.56 6.96
C GLN A 184 -11.11 -11.19 6.48
N ARG A 185 -12.15 -10.67 7.09
CA ARG A 185 -12.64 -9.33 6.82
C ARG A 185 -11.66 -8.29 7.35
N ILE A 186 -11.57 -7.19 6.62
CA ILE A 186 -10.79 -6.00 7.01
C ILE A 186 -11.78 -4.89 7.34
N ASP A 187 -11.91 -4.57 8.63
CA ASP A 187 -12.96 -3.66 9.11
C ASP A 187 -12.48 -2.21 9.30
N HIS A 188 -11.19 -1.94 9.10
CA HIS A 188 -10.60 -0.61 9.37
C HIS A 188 -10.45 0.27 8.13
N PHE A 189 -11.05 -0.10 6.99
CA PHE A 189 -11.00 0.75 5.80
C PHE A 189 -11.75 2.06 6.00
N LEU A 190 -11.15 3.14 5.55
CA LEU A 190 -11.74 4.46 5.48
C LEU A 190 -12.50 4.65 4.16
N PRO A 191 -13.54 5.51 4.13
CA PRO A 191 -14.21 5.86 2.88
C PRO A 191 -13.21 6.35 1.83
N ILE A 192 -13.43 5.94 0.57
CA ILE A 192 -12.54 6.27 -0.54
C ILE A 192 -12.53 7.77 -0.81
N GLU A 193 -11.34 8.34 -1.00
CA GLU A 193 -11.14 9.74 -1.30
C GLU A 193 -10.53 9.95 -2.70
N SER A 194 -10.95 11.02 -3.38
CA SER A 194 -10.33 11.42 -4.63
C SER A 194 -8.92 11.96 -4.40
N MET A 195 -7.97 11.54 -5.24
CA MET A 195 -6.67 12.19 -5.36
C MET A 195 -6.81 13.48 -6.17
N ASP A 196 -7.32 14.52 -5.53
CA ASP A 196 -7.60 15.82 -6.14
C ASP A 196 -6.28 16.53 -6.50
N LYS A 197 -5.86 16.36 -7.76
CA LYS A 197 -4.63 16.98 -8.28
C LYS A 197 -4.74 18.51 -8.40
N ASP A 198 -5.95 19.05 -8.44
CA ASP A 198 -6.17 20.47 -8.62
C ASP A 198 -5.85 21.32 -7.38
N LYS A 199 -5.64 20.66 -6.24
CA LYS A 199 -5.32 21.34 -4.96
C LYS A 199 -3.86 21.28 -4.55
N VAL A 200 -3.01 20.64 -5.35
CA VAL A 200 -1.59 20.44 -5.07
C VAL A 200 -0.74 20.76 -6.28
N LEU A 201 0.51 21.21 -6.04
CA LEU A 201 1.49 21.37 -7.09
C LEU A 201 1.88 19.98 -7.62
N VAL A 202 1.54 19.71 -8.88
CA VAL A 202 1.89 18.46 -9.54
C VAL A 202 3.34 18.51 -10.01
N MET A 203 4.16 17.64 -9.46
CA MET A 203 5.53 17.39 -9.91
C MET A 203 5.60 15.95 -10.43
N ASP A 204 6.27 15.74 -11.57
CA ASP A 204 6.47 14.40 -12.08
C ASP A 204 7.51 13.63 -11.26
N TYR A 205 7.57 12.32 -11.47
CA TYR A 205 8.47 11.42 -10.74
C TYR A 205 9.93 11.83 -10.89
N GLU A 206 10.36 12.19 -12.11
CA GLU A 206 11.74 12.57 -12.38
C GLU A 206 12.11 13.87 -11.71
N THR A 207 11.23 14.88 -11.74
CA THR A 207 11.42 16.14 -11.02
C THR A 207 11.59 15.90 -9.52
N LYS A 208 10.73 15.06 -8.91
CA LYS A 208 10.85 14.72 -7.48
C LYS A 208 12.19 14.06 -7.15
N ASN A 209 12.64 13.15 -8.02
CA ASN A 209 13.92 12.46 -7.85
C ASN A 209 15.12 13.37 -8.05
N HIS A 210 15.11 14.22 -9.09
CA HIS A 210 16.20 15.17 -9.34
C HIS A 210 16.33 16.23 -8.24
N LEU A 211 15.22 16.60 -7.62
CA LEU A 211 15.23 17.51 -6.46
C LEU A 211 15.57 16.79 -5.15
N GLU A 212 15.75 15.48 -5.18
CA GLU A 212 16.03 14.64 -4.00
C GLU A 212 15.05 14.91 -2.84
N LEU A 213 13.76 15.03 -3.16
CA LEU A 213 12.76 15.41 -2.17
C LEU A 213 12.57 14.36 -1.08
N VAL A 214 12.58 13.09 -1.46
CA VAL A 214 12.25 11.95 -0.57
C VAL A 214 13.36 10.91 -0.52
N SER A 215 14.04 10.69 -1.63
CA SER A 215 15.16 9.75 -1.76
C SER A 215 16.37 10.47 -2.33
N SER A 216 17.56 10.10 -1.87
CA SER A 216 18.80 10.60 -2.47
C SER A 216 19.26 9.68 -3.60
N GLN A 217 19.76 10.26 -4.69
CA GLN A 217 20.38 9.52 -5.80
C GLN A 217 21.84 9.11 -5.48
N SER A 218 22.40 9.66 -4.42
CA SER A 218 23.78 9.36 -4.04
C SER A 218 23.87 7.96 -3.41
N SER A 219 24.84 7.17 -3.87
CA SER A 219 25.19 5.87 -3.26
C SER A 219 25.86 6.01 -1.87
N ASN A 220 26.14 7.22 -1.43
CA ASN A 220 26.71 7.47 -0.11
C ASN A 220 25.62 7.35 0.95
N ALA A 221 25.84 6.47 1.94
CA ALA A 221 24.94 6.24 3.07
C ALA A 221 24.66 7.51 3.96
N LYS A 222 25.31 8.63 3.68
CA LYS A 222 25.13 9.93 4.36
C LYS A 222 24.39 10.97 3.53
N ALA A 223 23.99 10.63 2.29
CA ALA A 223 23.26 11.60 1.47
C ALA A 223 21.81 11.70 1.96
N GLU A 224 21.45 12.88 2.41
CA GLU A 224 20.13 13.19 2.97
C GLU A 224 19.21 13.76 1.90
N SER A 225 18.00 13.22 1.79
CA SER A 225 16.93 13.85 1.05
C SER A 225 16.33 15.02 1.85
N LEU A 226 15.56 15.92 1.20
CA LEU A 226 14.86 16.98 1.90
C LEU A 226 13.97 16.43 3.03
N TRP A 227 13.26 15.32 2.76
CA TRP A 227 12.43 14.65 3.76
C TRP A 227 13.25 14.14 4.95
N SER A 228 14.33 13.41 4.73
CA SER A 228 15.16 12.86 5.82
C SER A 228 15.79 13.94 6.67
N PHE A 229 16.18 15.05 6.07
CA PHE A 229 16.69 16.23 6.78
C PHE A 229 15.62 16.89 7.68
N MET A 230 14.40 17.03 7.16
CA MET A 230 13.29 17.67 7.85
C MET A 230 12.58 16.78 8.86
N ASP A 231 12.66 15.44 8.71
CA ASP A 231 11.90 14.50 9.53
C ASP A 231 12.41 14.46 10.98
N LYS A 232 11.72 15.23 11.83
CA LYS A 232 11.86 15.21 13.29
C LYS A 232 10.56 14.77 13.96
N CYS A 233 9.70 14.07 13.21
CA CYS A 233 8.40 13.63 13.71
C CYS A 233 8.55 12.57 14.80
N GLN A 234 7.67 12.61 15.78
CA GLN A 234 7.66 11.67 16.92
C GLN A 234 6.85 10.40 16.59
N SER A 235 5.95 10.45 15.61
CA SER A 235 5.14 9.31 15.19
C SER A 235 5.39 8.97 13.72
N ALA A 236 5.16 7.70 13.35
CA ALA A 236 5.25 7.23 11.98
C ALA A 236 4.24 7.94 11.06
N MET A 237 3.01 8.15 11.55
CA MET A 237 1.97 8.92 10.85
C MET A 237 2.44 10.34 10.51
N GLY A 238 3.07 11.02 11.46
CA GLY A 238 3.61 12.37 11.27
C GLY A 238 4.67 12.39 10.17
N SER A 239 5.58 11.43 10.16
CA SER A 239 6.62 11.30 9.15
C SER A 239 6.04 11.05 7.75
N ARG A 240 5.05 10.14 7.62
CA ARG A 240 4.34 9.90 6.35
C ARG A 240 3.57 11.15 5.89
N MET A 241 2.93 11.88 6.79
CA MET A 241 2.26 13.15 6.48
C MET A 241 3.25 14.20 5.98
N LEU A 242 4.41 14.35 6.64
CA LEU A 242 5.46 15.26 6.22
C LEU A 242 5.98 14.91 4.83
N LYS A 243 6.25 13.63 4.57
CA LYS A 243 6.65 13.12 3.27
C LYS A 243 5.63 13.53 2.18
N ARG A 244 4.35 13.26 2.42
CA ARG A 244 3.26 13.62 1.52
C ARG A 244 3.18 15.13 1.27
N TRP A 245 3.40 15.97 2.28
CA TRP A 245 3.40 17.42 2.12
C TRP A 245 4.55 17.92 1.27
N ILE A 246 5.70 17.25 1.31
CA ILE A 246 6.86 17.57 0.46
C ILE A 246 6.61 17.12 -0.98
N GLU A 247 6.05 15.91 -1.18
CA GLU A 247 5.76 15.36 -2.51
C GLU A 247 4.59 16.05 -3.23
N TYR A 248 3.63 16.58 -2.46
CA TYR A 248 2.38 17.19 -2.94
C TYR A 248 2.10 18.50 -2.22
N PRO A 249 2.91 19.56 -2.50
CA PRO A 249 2.72 20.85 -1.87
C PRO A 249 1.36 21.47 -2.26
N LEU A 250 0.72 22.14 -1.31
CA LEU A 250 -0.52 22.85 -1.58
C LEU A 250 -0.28 24.06 -2.51
N ILE A 251 -1.28 24.36 -3.35
CA ILE A 251 -1.34 25.58 -4.17
C ILE A 251 -2.36 26.59 -3.63
N ASP A 252 -3.22 26.17 -2.72
CA ASP A 252 -4.24 27.00 -2.09
C ASP A 252 -3.61 27.89 -1.02
N ALA A 253 -3.59 29.21 -1.29
CA ALA A 253 -2.97 30.20 -0.42
C ALA A 253 -3.60 30.26 0.99
N GLU A 254 -4.92 30.05 1.11
CA GLU A 254 -5.60 30.06 2.41
C GLU A 254 -5.18 28.87 3.27
N LYS A 255 -5.13 27.67 2.66
CA LYS A 255 -4.68 26.45 3.35
C LYS A 255 -3.19 26.52 3.73
N ILE A 256 -2.36 27.11 2.87
CA ILE A 256 -0.93 27.37 3.16
C ILE A 256 -0.82 28.29 4.36
N SER A 257 -1.56 29.41 4.38
CA SER A 257 -1.54 30.38 5.47
C SER A 257 -1.99 29.78 6.80
N LYS A 258 -3.02 28.91 6.79
CA LYS A 258 -3.45 28.18 7.99
C LYS A 258 -2.36 27.25 8.55
N ARG A 259 -1.64 26.52 7.68
CA ARG A 259 -0.50 25.68 8.10
C ARG A 259 0.63 26.52 8.68
N GLN A 260 0.97 27.65 8.02
CA GLN A 260 2.02 28.56 8.49
C GLN A 260 1.68 29.18 9.85
N ALA A 261 0.41 29.56 10.06
CA ALA A 261 -0.06 30.05 11.36
C ALA A 261 0.11 29.01 12.47
N ALA A 262 -0.31 27.76 12.23
CA ALA A 262 -0.13 26.69 13.20
C ALA A 262 1.34 26.41 13.54
N VAL A 263 2.22 26.44 12.53
CA VAL A 263 3.68 26.31 12.74
C VAL A 263 4.22 27.47 13.56
N LYS A 264 3.76 28.70 13.29
CA LYS A 264 4.15 29.90 14.05
C LYS A 264 3.74 29.78 15.50
N ASP A 265 2.49 29.42 15.78
CA ASP A 265 1.97 29.27 17.15
C ASP A 265 2.77 28.24 17.94
N LEU A 266 3.08 27.07 17.35
CA LEU A 266 3.91 26.04 17.98
C LEU A 266 5.37 26.47 18.16
N LYS A 267 5.91 27.31 17.28
CA LYS A 267 7.25 27.88 17.40
C LYS A 267 7.33 28.86 18.58
N GLU A 268 6.33 29.71 18.74
CA GLU A 268 6.26 30.73 19.79
C GLU A 268 5.89 30.14 21.16
N ASN A 269 5.09 29.07 21.21
CA ASN A 269 4.68 28.42 22.45
C ASN A 269 5.52 27.14 22.73
N PHE A 270 6.67 27.35 23.38
CA PHE A 270 7.60 26.27 23.72
C PHE A 270 6.95 25.16 24.58
N MET A 271 6.20 25.55 25.62
CA MET A 271 5.58 24.56 26.54
C MET A 271 4.57 23.68 25.82
N LEU A 272 3.72 24.27 25.00
CA LEU A 272 2.74 23.50 24.21
C LEU A 272 3.44 22.54 23.25
N ARG A 273 4.51 22.98 22.59
CA ARG A 273 5.26 22.14 21.67
C ARG A 273 5.91 20.94 22.35
N GLU A 274 6.55 21.13 23.49
CA GLU A 274 7.19 20.03 24.21
C GLU A 274 6.14 19.04 24.78
N ASN A 275 5.03 19.53 25.34
CA ASN A 275 3.92 18.66 25.78
C ASN A 275 3.36 17.82 24.62
N LEU A 276 3.16 18.43 23.45
CA LEU A 276 2.70 17.70 22.27
C LEU A 276 3.70 16.63 21.84
N LYS A 277 5.00 16.91 21.86
CA LYS A 277 6.03 15.93 21.51
C LYS A 277 5.98 14.72 22.45
N GLU A 278 5.87 14.93 23.76
CA GLU A 278 5.78 13.86 24.74
C GLU A 278 4.58 12.95 24.50
N HIS A 279 3.42 13.53 24.18
CA HIS A 279 2.20 12.74 23.90
C HIS A 279 2.25 12.02 22.56
N LEU A 280 2.82 12.64 21.52
CA LEU A 280 2.89 12.05 20.19
C LEU A 280 3.75 10.77 20.10
N VAL A 281 4.67 10.56 21.05
CA VAL A 281 5.47 9.31 21.13
C VAL A 281 4.59 8.09 21.41
N TYR A 282 3.45 8.26 22.06
CA TYR A 282 2.51 7.18 22.42
C TYR A 282 1.38 7.02 21.41
N VAL A 283 1.38 7.77 20.32
CA VAL A 283 0.36 7.65 19.26
C VAL A 283 0.85 6.64 18.22
N TYR A 284 0.11 5.55 18.11
CA TYR A 284 0.32 4.48 17.13
C TYR A 284 -0.73 4.56 16.02
N ASP A 285 -0.44 3.91 14.87
CA ASP A 285 -1.41 3.72 13.77
C ASP A 285 -2.52 2.79 14.18
#